data_7cc74260c9c30b99fde3233f97e800ef
#
_entry.id   7cc74260c9c30b99fde3233f97e800ef
#
_cell.length_a   1.000
_cell.length_b   1.000
_cell.length_c   1.000
_cell.angle_alpha   90.00
_cell.angle_beta   90.00
_cell.angle_gamma   90.00
#
_symmetry.space_group_name_H-M   'P 1'
#
loop_
_entity.id
_entity.type
_entity.pdbx_description
1 polymer ?
#
loop_
_entity_poly.entity_id
_entity_poly.type
_entity_poly.pdbx_seq_one_letter_code
_entity_poly.pdbx_strand_id
1 'polypeptide(L)'
;LLATDLTPQSDNLTECLFSLCPDTETEVVLAHVFDDDDDADPDGSNFKKVNSRLEGYKNELEQAGYEEVTVVTPVGDEPFEAICDAGEEQEADLLMVASHGKGFLKSTLMGSTTFDLARATTLPLFISKDDGVDASKLLETILIPTDFSKKSLAALNVVRGLREFVGNVIFVHVIERF
;
A
#
# COMPACT_ATOMS: atom_id res chain seq x y z
N LEU A 1 -6.07 2.89 -2.18
CA LEU A 1 -5.85 3.35 -0.81
C LEU A 1 -4.41 3.10 -0.40
N LEU A 2 -3.73 4.11 0.15
CA LEU A 2 -2.38 4.07 0.67
C LEU A 2 -2.44 4.13 2.21
N ALA A 3 -2.13 3.02 2.89
CA ALA A 3 -2.10 2.97 4.34
C ALA A 3 -0.68 3.27 4.86
N THR A 4 -0.59 4.24 5.75
CA THR A 4 0.68 4.72 6.32
C THR A 4 0.66 4.73 7.83
N ASP A 5 1.74 4.24 8.44
CA ASP A 5 2.01 4.41 9.88
C ASP A 5 2.88 5.64 10.17
N LEU A 6 3.10 6.47 9.15
CA LEU A 6 3.91 7.68 9.20
C LEU A 6 5.38 7.40 9.60
N THR A 7 5.91 6.22 9.30
CA THR A 7 7.33 5.93 9.42
C THR A 7 8.09 6.29 8.14
N PRO A 8 9.42 6.46 8.18
CA PRO A 8 10.20 6.69 6.97
C PRO A 8 10.04 5.58 5.91
N GLN A 9 9.72 4.36 6.33
CA GLN A 9 9.46 3.24 5.42
C GLN A 9 8.17 3.45 4.63
N SER A 10 7.13 4.03 5.25
CA SER A 10 5.90 4.35 4.55
C SER A 10 6.00 5.62 3.70
N ASP A 11 7.00 6.48 3.94
CA ASP A 11 7.22 7.68 3.13
C ASP A 11 7.52 7.33 1.65
N ASN A 12 8.18 6.20 1.38
CA ASN A 12 8.46 5.73 0.03
C ASN A 12 7.21 5.26 -0.75
N LEU A 13 6.07 5.08 -0.08
CA LEU A 13 4.84 4.64 -0.75
C LEU A 13 4.32 5.67 -1.73
N THR A 14 4.49 6.96 -1.46
CA THR A 14 4.08 8.03 -2.39
C THR A 14 4.90 8.00 -3.67
N GLU A 15 6.21 7.72 -3.58
CA GLU A 15 7.06 7.54 -4.77
C GLU A 15 6.66 6.30 -5.58
N CYS A 16 6.29 5.20 -4.89
CA CYS A 16 5.77 4.02 -5.54
C CYS A 16 4.42 4.29 -6.22
N LEU A 17 3.57 5.11 -5.60
CA LEU A 17 2.28 5.50 -6.17
C LEU A 17 2.47 6.21 -7.51
N PHE A 18 3.39 7.17 -7.62
CA PHE A 18 3.67 7.86 -8.88
C PHE A 18 4.09 6.92 -10.02
N SER A 19 4.73 5.81 -9.69
CA SER A 19 5.16 4.81 -10.68
C SER A 19 4.06 3.82 -11.04
N LEU A 20 3.18 3.46 -10.09
CA LEU A 20 2.10 2.50 -10.28
C LEU A 20 0.86 3.14 -10.91
N CYS A 21 0.57 4.36 -10.51
CA CYS A 21 -0.61 5.11 -10.89
C CYS A 21 -0.19 6.50 -11.41
N PRO A 22 0.52 6.58 -12.55
CA PRO A 22 1.00 7.86 -13.09
C PRO A 22 -0.13 8.72 -13.66
N ASP A 23 -1.34 8.16 -13.77
CA ASP A 23 -2.53 8.90 -14.15
C ASP A 23 -3.05 9.72 -12.98
N THR A 24 -3.04 11.03 -13.15
CA THR A 24 -3.48 11.98 -12.11
C THR A 24 -5.00 12.02 -11.92
N GLU A 25 -5.78 11.37 -12.79
CA GLU A 25 -7.21 11.12 -12.58
C GLU A 25 -7.46 10.01 -11.53
N THR A 26 -6.38 9.33 -11.06
CA THR A 26 -6.47 8.34 -9.99
C THR A 26 -6.86 9.02 -8.68
N GLU A 27 -7.95 8.57 -8.07
CA GLU A 27 -8.33 8.97 -6.72
C GLU A 27 -7.39 8.32 -5.69
N VAL A 28 -6.86 9.13 -4.77
CA VAL A 28 -5.94 8.67 -3.74
C VAL A 28 -6.57 8.81 -2.35
N VAL A 29 -6.65 7.69 -1.64
CA VAL A 29 -7.08 7.68 -0.24
C VAL A 29 -5.86 7.42 0.64
N LEU A 30 -5.51 8.40 1.50
CA LEU A 30 -4.49 8.26 2.53
C LEU A 30 -5.13 7.78 3.82
N ALA A 31 -4.73 6.62 4.31
CA ALA A 31 -5.29 6.03 5.53
C ALA A 31 -4.23 5.93 6.63
N HIS A 32 -4.59 6.35 7.85
CA HIS A 32 -3.82 6.08 9.06
C HIS A 32 -4.75 5.54 10.13
N VAL A 33 -4.44 4.36 10.67
CA VAL A 33 -5.26 3.73 11.72
C VAL A 33 -4.80 4.19 13.09
N PHE A 34 -5.75 4.62 13.91
CA PHE A 34 -5.54 4.84 15.33
C PHE A 34 -5.92 3.58 16.12
N ASP A 35 -5.11 3.21 17.12
CA ASP A 35 -5.31 2.01 17.91
C ASP A 35 -6.52 2.13 18.85
N ASP A 36 -6.88 3.34 19.28
CA ASP A 36 -8.02 3.61 20.15
C ASP A 36 -8.63 5.01 19.92
N ASP A 37 -9.81 5.21 20.52
CA ASP A 37 -10.57 6.48 20.41
C ASP A 37 -9.86 7.66 21.07
N ASP A 38 -9.08 7.43 22.13
CA ASP A 38 -8.37 8.49 22.84
C ASP A 38 -7.24 9.08 21.97
N ASP A 39 -6.56 8.24 21.19
CA ASP A 39 -5.55 8.67 20.21
C ASP A 39 -6.19 9.33 18.98
N ALA A 40 -7.43 8.99 18.65
CA ALA A 40 -8.21 9.55 17.57
C ALA A 40 -8.97 10.83 17.94
N ASP A 41 -8.88 11.31 19.19
CA ASP A 41 -9.54 12.54 19.62
C ASP A 41 -9.03 13.75 18.80
N PRO A 42 -9.91 14.44 18.03
CA PRO A 42 -9.54 15.58 17.20
C PRO A 42 -8.92 16.75 17.97
N ASP A 43 -9.24 16.87 19.26
CA ASP A 43 -8.64 17.86 20.14
C ASP A 43 -7.30 17.42 20.74
N GLY A 44 -7.00 16.13 20.66
CA GLY A 44 -5.79 15.50 21.14
C GLY A 44 -4.53 15.96 20.41
N SER A 45 -3.42 15.97 21.11
CA SER A 45 -2.11 16.35 20.53
C SER A 45 -1.60 15.32 19.53
N ASN A 46 -1.91 14.04 19.72
CA ASN A 46 -1.51 12.94 18.82
C ASN A 46 -2.25 13.06 17.51
N PHE A 47 -3.57 13.19 17.53
CA PHE A 47 -4.38 13.39 16.33
C PHE A 47 -3.90 14.59 15.51
N LYS A 48 -3.70 15.75 16.15
CA LYS A 48 -3.24 16.96 15.46
C LYS A 48 -1.89 16.77 14.78
N LYS A 49 -0.98 16.04 15.41
CA LYS A 49 0.34 15.73 14.83
C LYS A 49 0.22 14.78 13.64
N VAL A 50 -0.56 13.71 13.76
CA VAL A 50 -0.84 12.75 12.70
C VAL A 50 -1.51 13.45 11.53
N ASN A 51 -2.60 14.16 11.78
CA ASN A 51 -3.36 14.85 10.74
C ASN A 51 -2.50 15.89 10.00
N SER A 52 -1.66 16.64 10.70
CA SER A 52 -0.73 17.59 10.06
C SER A 52 0.24 16.90 9.09
N ARG A 53 0.67 15.67 9.37
CA ARG A 53 1.54 14.91 8.46
C ARG A 53 0.75 14.36 7.27
N LEU A 54 -0.46 13.85 7.50
CA LEU A 54 -1.34 13.37 6.42
C LEU A 54 -1.70 14.49 5.46
N GLU A 55 -2.02 15.69 5.98
CA GLU A 55 -2.23 16.88 5.17
C GLU A 55 -0.97 17.29 4.39
N GLY A 56 0.22 17.05 4.95
CA GLY A 56 1.49 17.23 4.23
C GLY A 56 1.56 16.31 3.00
N TYR A 57 1.32 15.01 3.15
CA TYR A 57 1.30 14.07 2.02
C TYR A 57 0.20 14.40 1.01
N LYS A 58 -1.00 14.77 1.49
CA LYS A 58 -2.08 15.23 0.61
C LYS A 58 -1.62 16.39 -0.26
N ASN A 59 -1.03 17.42 0.33
CA ASN A 59 -0.52 18.58 -0.41
C ASN A 59 0.56 18.18 -1.44
N GLU A 60 1.45 17.26 -1.10
CA GLU A 60 2.49 16.75 -2.03
C GLU A 60 1.85 16.05 -3.24
N LEU A 61 0.84 15.21 -3.01
CA LEU A 61 0.10 14.52 -4.06
C LEU A 61 -0.68 15.49 -4.95
N GLU A 62 -1.37 16.46 -4.35
CA GLU A 62 -2.09 17.51 -5.10
C GLU A 62 -1.13 18.37 -5.94
N GLN A 63 0.07 18.69 -5.41
CA GLN A 63 1.11 19.41 -6.17
C GLN A 63 1.70 18.57 -7.31
N ALA A 64 1.70 17.24 -7.16
CA ALA A 64 2.08 16.30 -8.22
C ALA A 64 0.99 16.14 -9.29
N GLY A 65 -0.20 16.71 -9.06
CA GLY A 65 -1.29 16.78 -10.02
C GLY A 65 -2.47 15.83 -9.77
N TYR A 66 -2.47 15.06 -8.68
CA TYR A 66 -3.65 14.25 -8.32
C TYR A 66 -4.80 15.18 -7.89
N GLU A 67 -5.96 15.03 -8.56
CA GLU A 67 -7.08 15.95 -8.36
C GLU A 67 -7.91 15.60 -7.13
N GLU A 68 -8.02 14.32 -6.79
CA GLU A 68 -8.80 13.83 -5.67
C GLU A 68 -7.93 13.07 -4.66
N VAL A 69 -7.61 13.74 -3.55
CA VAL A 69 -6.87 13.14 -2.43
C VAL A 69 -7.69 13.25 -1.15
N THR A 70 -8.11 12.11 -0.63
CA THR A 70 -8.89 12.00 0.60
C THR A 70 -8.03 11.48 1.75
N VAL A 71 -8.24 12.00 2.95
CA VAL A 71 -7.61 11.51 4.19
C VAL A 71 -8.66 10.82 5.04
N VAL A 72 -8.39 9.59 5.46
CA VAL A 72 -9.22 8.81 6.38
C VAL A 72 -8.41 8.34 7.58
N THR A 73 -9.02 8.36 8.74
CA THR A 73 -8.38 7.97 10.01
C THR A 73 -9.25 6.96 10.76
N PRO A 74 -9.37 5.72 10.23
CA PRO A 74 -10.12 4.68 10.92
C PRO A 74 -9.52 4.37 12.30
N VAL A 75 -10.37 3.88 13.20
CA VAL A 75 -10.00 3.47 14.55
C VAL A 75 -10.24 1.97 14.69
N GLY A 76 -9.29 1.24 15.27
CA GLY A 76 -9.47 -0.20 15.52
C GLY A 76 -8.24 -0.85 16.14
N ASP A 77 -8.49 -1.78 17.06
CA ASP A 77 -7.45 -2.56 17.74
C ASP A 77 -6.63 -3.45 16.79
N GLU A 78 -7.24 -3.84 15.67
CA GLU A 78 -6.60 -4.66 14.62
C GLU A 78 -6.43 -3.82 13.35
N PRO A 79 -5.27 -3.18 13.15
CA PRO A 79 -5.05 -2.26 12.05
C PRO A 79 -5.32 -2.85 10.65
N PHE A 80 -5.09 -4.15 10.45
CA PHE A 80 -5.34 -4.80 9.17
C PHE A 80 -6.84 -4.85 8.83
N GLU A 81 -7.73 -5.08 9.83
CA GLU A 81 -9.17 -5.07 9.63
C GLU A 81 -9.64 -3.66 9.28
N ALA A 82 -9.21 -2.65 10.06
CA ALA A 82 -9.55 -1.26 9.80
C ALA A 82 -9.09 -0.76 8.41
N ILE A 83 -7.95 -1.26 7.90
CA ILE A 83 -7.49 -0.95 6.55
C ILE A 83 -8.34 -1.65 5.49
N CYS A 84 -8.73 -2.92 5.71
CA CYS A 84 -9.62 -3.65 4.80
C CYS A 84 -10.97 -2.95 4.70
N ASP A 85 -11.58 -2.63 5.84
CA ASP A 85 -12.87 -1.96 5.91
C ASP A 85 -12.82 -0.58 5.23
N ALA A 86 -11.80 0.21 5.50
CA ALA A 86 -11.59 1.48 4.82
C ALA A 86 -11.40 1.31 3.29
N GLY A 87 -10.73 0.24 2.86
CA GLY A 87 -10.57 -0.08 1.44
C GLY A 87 -11.90 -0.40 0.77
N GLU A 88 -12.79 -1.14 1.44
CA GLU A 88 -14.13 -1.44 0.96
C GLU A 88 -15.05 -0.21 0.98
N GLU A 89 -15.04 0.57 2.07
CA GLU A 89 -15.84 1.80 2.20
C GLU A 89 -15.48 2.87 1.17
N GLN A 90 -14.21 2.96 0.81
CA GLN A 90 -13.70 3.91 -0.18
C GLN A 90 -13.67 3.32 -1.61
N GLU A 91 -14.26 2.14 -1.82
CA GLU A 91 -14.30 1.44 -3.12
C GLU A 91 -12.92 1.34 -3.79
N ALA A 92 -11.87 1.10 -3.02
CA ALA A 92 -10.50 1.08 -3.51
C ALA A 92 -10.22 -0.11 -4.44
N ASP A 93 -9.54 0.13 -5.55
CA ASP A 93 -9.09 -0.92 -6.49
C ASP A 93 -7.74 -1.51 -6.11
N LEU A 94 -6.96 -0.83 -5.25
CA LEU A 94 -5.63 -1.21 -4.82
C LEU A 94 -5.37 -0.76 -3.40
N LEU A 95 -4.85 -1.66 -2.57
CA LEU A 95 -4.24 -1.31 -1.27
C LEU A 95 -2.73 -1.21 -1.42
N MET A 96 -2.14 -0.18 -0.83
CA MET A 96 -0.68 0.03 -0.79
C MET A 96 -0.21 0.14 0.65
N VAL A 97 0.79 -0.67 1.03
CA VAL A 97 1.37 -0.68 2.38
C VAL A 97 2.89 -0.84 2.33
N ALA A 98 3.57 -0.35 3.36
CA ALA A 98 4.97 -0.71 3.59
C ALA A 98 5.08 -2.11 4.20
N SER A 99 6.15 -2.85 3.90
CA SER A 99 6.38 -4.18 4.46
C SER A 99 6.61 -4.18 5.97
N HIS A 100 7.00 -3.04 6.54
CA HIS A 100 7.34 -2.84 7.94
C HIS A 100 6.86 -1.48 8.44
N GLY A 101 6.52 -1.41 9.71
CA GLY A 101 6.11 -0.21 10.40
C GLY A 101 6.89 0.04 11.69
N LYS A 102 6.29 0.76 12.63
CA LYS A 102 6.86 1.06 13.95
C LYS A 102 7.21 -0.24 14.72
N GLY A 103 8.42 -0.31 15.30
CA GLY A 103 8.82 -1.40 16.20
C GLY A 103 9.46 -2.63 15.54
N PHE A 104 9.87 -2.52 14.30
CA PHE A 104 10.44 -3.63 13.55
C PHE A 104 11.80 -4.13 14.10
N LEU A 105 11.90 -5.45 14.27
CA LEU A 105 13.16 -6.16 14.52
C LEU A 105 13.69 -6.68 13.15
N LYS A 106 14.91 -6.29 12.79
CA LYS A 106 15.61 -6.62 11.51
C LYS A 106 15.60 -8.11 11.07
N SER A 107 15.03 -9.00 11.86
CA SER A 107 14.99 -10.45 11.62
C SER A 107 13.70 -10.94 10.96
N THR A 108 12.66 -10.11 10.84
CA THR A 108 11.36 -10.51 10.28
C THR A 108 11.23 -9.98 8.86
N LEU A 109 10.75 -10.81 7.93
CA LEU A 109 10.63 -10.44 6.51
C LEU A 109 9.43 -9.53 6.22
N MET A 110 8.47 -9.45 7.15
CA MET A 110 7.21 -8.71 6.98
C MET A 110 6.62 -8.38 8.35
N GLY A 111 6.03 -7.20 8.52
CA GLY A 111 5.30 -6.80 9.72
C GLY A 111 4.00 -7.59 9.89
N SER A 112 3.47 -7.68 11.13
CA SER A 112 2.24 -8.41 11.42
C SER A 112 1.04 -7.86 10.62
N THR A 113 0.80 -6.57 10.66
CA THR A 113 -0.29 -5.92 9.92
C THR A 113 -0.23 -6.22 8.42
N THR A 114 0.96 -6.12 7.80
CA THR A 114 1.14 -6.41 6.37
C THR A 114 0.91 -7.89 6.06
N PHE A 115 1.35 -8.79 6.97
CA PHE A 115 1.13 -10.22 6.82
C PHE A 115 -0.35 -10.59 6.91
N ASP A 116 -1.07 -9.98 7.88
CA ASP A 116 -2.49 -10.23 8.08
C ASP A 116 -3.32 -9.61 6.94
N LEU A 117 -2.97 -8.42 6.45
CA LEU A 117 -3.54 -7.84 5.23
C LEU A 117 -3.39 -8.77 4.02
N ALA A 118 -2.20 -9.33 3.80
CA ALA A 118 -1.95 -10.23 2.67
C ALA A 118 -2.80 -11.51 2.71
N ARG A 119 -3.33 -11.88 3.88
CA ARG A 119 -4.20 -13.05 4.08
C ARG A 119 -5.68 -12.70 4.04
N ALA A 120 -6.05 -11.52 4.51
CA ALA A 120 -7.43 -11.11 4.72
C ALA A 120 -8.02 -10.34 3.54
N THR A 121 -7.25 -9.48 2.91
CA THR A 121 -7.78 -8.62 1.84
C THR A 121 -8.23 -9.39 0.60
N THR A 122 -9.33 -8.94 0.02
CA THR A 122 -9.82 -9.38 -1.30
C THR A 122 -9.35 -8.47 -2.43
N LEU A 123 -8.81 -7.29 -2.09
CA LEU A 123 -8.29 -6.31 -3.04
C LEU A 123 -6.85 -6.65 -3.45
N PRO A 124 -6.42 -6.24 -4.64
CA PRO A 124 -5.01 -6.22 -4.99
C PRO A 124 -4.20 -5.49 -3.92
N LEU A 125 -3.09 -6.08 -3.47
CA LEU A 125 -2.25 -5.54 -2.42
C LEU A 125 -0.83 -5.31 -2.96
N PHE A 126 -0.40 -4.06 -2.92
CA PHE A 126 0.98 -3.68 -3.15
C PHE A 126 1.72 -3.55 -1.82
N ILE A 127 2.83 -4.26 -1.68
CA ILE A 127 3.68 -4.21 -0.50
C ILE A 127 5.02 -3.64 -0.90
N SER A 128 5.30 -2.40 -0.49
CA SER A 128 6.62 -1.81 -0.67
C SER A 128 7.61 -2.46 0.30
N LYS A 129 8.66 -3.02 -0.25
CA LYS A 129 9.75 -3.59 0.52
C LYS A 129 10.86 -2.57 0.55
N ASP A 130 11.14 -2.08 1.79
CA ASP A 130 12.07 -1.06 2.16
C ASP A 130 13.37 -0.82 1.38
N ASP A 131 14.05 0.26 1.75
CA ASP A 131 15.47 0.61 1.59
C ASP A 131 15.99 0.69 0.15
N GLY A 132 15.67 1.80 -0.51
CA GLY A 132 16.34 2.19 -1.74
C GLY A 132 15.79 1.52 -2.99
N VAL A 133 14.53 1.14 -2.97
CA VAL A 133 13.81 0.84 -4.21
C VAL A 133 13.76 2.12 -5.03
N ASP A 134 14.42 2.10 -6.17
CA ASP A 134 14.26 3.14 -7.19
C ASP A 134 12.85 3.01 -7.78
N ALA A 135 11.93 3.82 -7.28
CA ALA A 135 10.52 3.75 -7.70
C ALA A 135 10.37 3.89 -9.21
N SER A 136 11.27 4.61 -9.88
CA SER A 136 11.27 4.76 -11.35
C SER A 136 11.51 3.43 -12.10
N LYS A 137 12.04 2.41 -11.43
CA LYS A 137 12.29 1.07 -11.98
C LYS A 137 11.32 0.01 -11.51
N LEU A 138 10.32 0.40 -10.72
CA LEU A 138 9.39 -0.53 -10.08
C LEU A 138 8.72 -1.47 -11.09
N LEU A 139 8.37 -0.96 -12.26
CA LEU A 139 7.71 -1.70 -13.33
C LEU A 139 8.65 -2.12 -14.48
N GLU A 140 9.96 -1.91 -14.35
CA GLU A 140 10.92 -2.31 -15.38
C GLU A 140 10.90 -3.83 -15.62
N THR A 141 10.80 -4.62 -14.54
CA THR A 141 10.70 -6.09 -14.64
C THR A 141 9.78 -6.64 -13.56
N ILE A 142 8.71 -7.29 -13.97
CA ILE A 142 7.78 -7.99 -13.08
C ILE A 142 8.04 -9.48 -13.14
N LEU A 143 8.23 -10.12 -11.97
CA LEU A 143 8.34 -11.56 -11.82
C LEU A 143 7.00 -12.11 -11.32
N ILE A 144 6.42 -13.06 -12.07
CA ILE A 144 5.16 -13.72 -11.75
C ILE A 144 5.42 -15.18 -11.37
N PRO A 145 5.38 -15.53 -10.08
CA PRO A 145 5.37 -16.93 -9.67
C PRO A 145 4.03 -17.56 -10.03
N THR A 146 4.05 -18.76 -10.61
CA THR A 146 2.82 -19.45 -11.01
C THR A 146 2.91 -20.95 -10.79
N ASP A 147 1.81 -21.51 -10.26
CA ASP A 147 1.52 -22.94 -10.21
C ASP A 147 0.50 -23.35 -11.28
N PHE A 148 0.17 -22.43 -12.20
CA PHE A 148 -0.87 -22.54 -13.22
C PHE A 148 -2.31 -22.69 -12.67
N SER A 149 -2.52 -22.47 -11.38
CA SER A 149 -3.86 -22.41 -10.80
C SER A 149 -4.62 -21.16 -11.28
N LYS A 150 -5.96 -21.20 -11.13
CA LYS A 150 -6.78 -20.01 -11.41
C LYS A 150 -6.40 -18.82 -10.53
N LYS A 151 -5.94 -19.08 -9.29
CA LYS A 151 -5.52 -18.01 -8.37
C LYS A 151 -4.22 -17.34 -8.82
N SER A 152 -3.21 -18.12 -9.21
CA SER A 152 -1.95 -17.55 -9.72
C SER A 152 -2.14 -16.82 -11.05
N LEU A 153 -3.10 -17.26 -11.87
CA LEU A 153 -3.46 -16.58 -13.12
C LEU A 153 -4.18 -15.23 -12.89
N ALA A 154 -4.80 -15.02 -11.73
CA ALA A 154 -5.43 -13.73 -11.40
C ALA A 154 -4.39 -12.58 -11.36
N ALA A 155 -3.15 -12.86 -10.95
CA ALA A 155 -2.06 -11.89 -10.98
C ALA A 155 -1.80 -11.31 -12.39
N LEU A 156 -2.10 -12.08 -13.45
CA LEU A 156 -1.98 -11.60 -14.83
C LEU A 156 -2.96 -10.46 -15.17
N ASN A 157 -4.10 -10.40 -14.50
CA ASN A 157 -5.06 -9.33 -14.75
C ASN A 157 -4.53 -8.00 -14.23
N VAL A 158 -3.85 -8.01 -13.08
CA VAL A 158 -3.17 -6.83 -12.53
C VAL A 158 -2.09 -6.35 -13.51
N VAL A 159 -1.22 -7.26 -13.96
CA VAL A 159 -0.15 -6.91 -14.91
C VAL A 159 -0.70 -6.41 -16.25
N ARG A 160 -1.83 -6.94 -16.69
CA ARG A 160 -2.51 -6.43 -17.90
C ARG A 160 -3.00 -4.99 -17.76
N GLY A 161 -3.48 -4.61 -16.58
CA GLY A 161 -3.83 -3.22 -16.28
C GLY A 161 -2.62 -2.29 -16.37
N LEU A 162 -1.46 -2.77 -15.98
CA LEU A 162 -0.20 -2.01 -15.98
C LEU A 162 0.62 -2.15 -17.27
N ARG A 163 0.11 -2.80 -18.31
CA ARG A 163 0.87 -3.22 -19.51
C ARG A 163 1.64 -2.10 -20.22
N GLU A 164 1.14 -0.86 -20.15
CA GLU A 164 1.75 0.30 -20.82
C GLU A 164 3.00 0.81 -20.07
N PHE A 165 3.13 0.41 -18.80
CA PHE A 165 4.21 0.84 -17.91
C PHE A 165 5.23 -0.28 -17.64
N VAL A 166 4.86 -1.55 -17.92
CA VAL A 166 5.70 -2.72 -17.65
C VAL A 166 6.72 -2.95 -18.77
N GLY A 167 8.02 -2.98 -18.40
CA GLY A 167 9.09 -3.25 -19.35
C GLY A 167 9.18 -4.73 -19.71
N ASN A 168 9.36 -5.59 -18.71
CA ASN A 168 9.53 -7.04 -18.90
C ASN A 168 8.68 -7.85 -17.93
N VAL A 169 8.22 -9.03 -18.36
CA VAL A 169 7.52 -9.99 -17.51
C VAL A 169 8.23 -11.32 -17.52
N ILE A 170 8.58 -11.83 -16.34
CA ILE A 170 9.24 -13.12 -16.14
C ILE A 170 8.28 -14.05 -15.39
N PHE A 171 7.96 -15.20 -15.99
CA PHE A 171 7.19 -16.25 -15.32
C PHE A 171 8.14 -17.23 -14.64
N VAL A 172 7.84 -17.59 -13.39
CA VAL A 172 8.61 -18.58 -12.62
C VAL A 172 7.67 -19.69 -12.14
N HIS A 173 8.02 -20.92 -12.47
CA HIS A 173 7.36 -22.11 -11.94
C HIS A 173 8.39 -22.99 -11.24
N VAL A 174 8.11 -23.34 -9.97
CA VAL A 174 8.97 -24.21 -9.16
C VAL A 174 8.50 -25.65 -9.30
N ILE A 175 9.40 -26.52 -9.72
CA ILE A 175 9.14 -27.96 -9.81
C ILE A 175 9.81 -28.64 -8.62
N GLU A 176 9.04 -29.29 -7.77
CA GLU A 176 9.57 -30.18 -6.73
C GLU A 176 10.15 -31.43 -7.39
N ARG A 177 11.41 -31.75 -7.08
CA ARG A 177 12.00 -33.05 -7.43
C ARG A 177 11.79 -33.98 -6.25
N PHE A 178 10.98 -34.99 -6.46
CA PHE A 178 10.85 -36.15 -5.54
C PHE A 178 12.10 -37.02 -5.64
#